data_90e14965d3362e18f9eeb3921288128a
#
_entry.id   90e14965d3362e18f9eeb3921288128a
#
_cell.length_a   1.000
_cell.length_b   1.000
_cell.length_c   1.000
_cell.angle_alpha   90.00
_cell.angle_beta   90.00
_cell.angle_gamma   90.00
#
_symmetry.space_group_name_H-M   'P 1'
#
loop_
_entity.id
_entity.type
_entity.pdbx_description
1 polymer ?
#
loop_
_entity_poly.entity_id
_entity_poly.type
_entity_poly.pdbx_seq_one_letter_code
_entity_poly.pdbx_strand_id
1 'polypeptide(L)'
;MKTQKTITAISLIAALFFVSLPFGSASAEEILTAQDHLQIAKRHEALLKEAEAKLVEHQAALEDYESRSYYYGRGGQDFQSHEKANIREYEEIVVENKAQAELHYKLAGENQTPKFVSGSIGNTQAN
;
A
#
# COMPACT_ATOMS: atom_id res chain seq x y z
N MET A 1 36.00 9.32 -33.73
CA MET A 1 35.82 8.91 -32.33
C MET A 1 34.35 9.16 -31.97
N LYS A 2 33.58 8.07 -31.94
CA LYS A 2 32.13 8.15 -31.61
C LYS A 2 31.97 7.95 -30.11
N THR A 3 31.67 9.00 -29.37
CA THR A 3 31.29 8.92 -27.96
C THR A 3 29.87 8.38 -27.83
N GLN A 4 29.76 7.15 -27.44
CA GLN A 4 28.52 6.53 -27.04
C GLN A 4 28.04 7.17 -25.72
N LYS A 5 27.01 7.94 -25.78
CA LYS A 5 26.28 8.37 -24.58
C LYS A 5 25.44 7.20 -24.09
N THR A 6 25.92 6.54 -23.06
CA THR A 6 25.15 5.52 -22.36
C THR A 6 24.03 6.20 -21.58
N ILE A 7 22.82 6.09 -22.08
CA ILE A 7 21.62 6.43 -21.35
C ILE A 7 21.41 5.29 -20.34
N THR A 8 21.77 5.52 -19.10
CA THR A 8 21.41 4.64 -18.01
C THR A 8 19.90 4.80 -17.75
N ALA A 9 19.13 3.94 -18.40
CA ALA A 9 17.74 3.75 -18.02
C ALA A 9 17.75 3.16 -16.61
N ILE A 10 17.30 3.94 -15.65
CA ILE A 10 16.98 3.44 -14.31
C ILE A 10 15.72 2.61 -14.47
N SER A 11 15.92 1.32 -14.70
CA SER A 11 14.85 0.33 -14.69
C SER A 11 14.39 0.20 -13.25
N LEU A 12 13.20 0.71 -12.99
CA LEU A 12 12.47 0.50 -11.74
C LEU A 12 12.04 -0.96 -11.73
N ILE A 13 12.88 -1.80 -11.13
CA ILE A 13 12.59 -3.22 -10.93
C ILE A 13 11.52 -3.29 -9.86
N ALA A 14 10.26 -3.36 -10.29
CA ALA A 14 9.22 -3.92 -9.48
C ALA A 14 9.58 -5.40 -9.25
N ALA A 15 10.25 -5.67 -8.14
CA ALA A 15 10.53 -7.03 -7.70
C ALA A 15 9.21 -7.68 -7.30
N LEU A 16 8.51 -8.23 -8.28
CA LEU A 16 7.55 -9.29 -8.08
C LEU A 16 8.32 -10.47 -7.50
N PHE A 17 8.36 -10.56 -6.19
CA PHE A 17 8.74 -11.78 -5.49
C PHE A 17 7.66 -12.82 -5.76
N PHE A 18 7.75 -13.47 -6.91
CA PHE A 18 7.14 -14.77 -7.10
C PHE A 18 7.96 -15.76 -6.25
N VAL A 19 7.55 -15.91 -5.00
CA VAL A 19 7.93 -17.07 -4.23
C VAL A 19 7.22 -18.25 -4.88
N SER A 20 7.95 -19.00 -5.72
CA SER A 20 7.53 -20.30 -6.19
C SER A 20 7.53 -21.24 -4.97
N LEU A 21 6.38 -21.34 -4.32
CA LEU A 21 6.13 -22.37 -3.34
C LEU A 21 6.04 -23.73 -4.07
N PRO A 22 6.74 -24.76 -3.58
CA PRO A 22 6.55 -26.10 -4.09
C PRO A 22 5.10 -26.53 -3.84
N PHE A 23 4.44 -26.99 -4.89
CA PHE A 23 3.12 -27.59 -4.83
C PHE A 23 3.19 -28.86 -3.96
N GLY A 24 2.94 -28.66 -2.67
CA GLY A 24 2.67 -29.73 -1.72
C GLY A 24 1.27 -29.47 -1.18
N SER A 25 0.34 -30.29 -1.62
CA SER A 25 -1.05 -30.27 -1.20
C SER A 25 -1.19 -30.41 0.31
N ALA A 26 -1.58 -29.31 0.95
CA ALA A 26 -2.39 -29.30 2.16
C ALA A 26 -3.00 -27.90 2.24
N SER A 27 -4.27 -27.77 1.92
CA SER A 27 -5.08 -26.60 2.22
C SER A 27 -5.27 -26.49 3.72
N ALA A 28 -4.25 -25.98 4.40
CA ALA A 28 -4.48 -25.25 5.61
C ALA A 28 -4.65 -23.81 5.15
N GLU A 29 -5.87 -23.31 5.06
CA GLU A 29 -6.13 -21.88 5.12
C GLU A 29 -5.46 -21.43 6.41
N GLU A 30 -4.30 -20.78 6.25
CA GLU A 30 -3.58 -20.18 7.36
C GLU A 30 -4.48 -19.03 7.84
N ILE A 31 -5.28 -19.32 8.86
CA ILE A 31 -6.18 -18.33 9.46
C ILE A 31 -5.27 -17.30 10.12
N LEU A 32 -5.16 -16.13 9.49
CA LEU A 32 -4.41 -15.00 10.03
C LEU A 32 -4.91 -14.69 11.43
N THR A 33 -3.99 -14.60 12.36
CA THR A 33 -4.31 -14.23 13.74
C THR A 33 -4.58 -12.72 13.85
N ALA A 34 -5.19 -12.29 14.94
CA ALA A 34 -5.35 -10.87 15.25
C ALA A 34 -4.00 -10.13 15.23
N GLN A 35 -2.93 -10.80 15.68
CA GLN A 35 -1.59 -10.24 15.69
C GLN A 35 -1.04 -10.03 14.28
N ASP A 36 -1.31 -10.96 13.37
CA ASP A 36 -0.89 -10.85 11.96
C ASP A 36 -1.62 -9.69 11.29
N HIS A 37 -2.92 -9.55 11.53
CA HIS A 37 -3.70 -8.41 11.05
C HIS A 37 -3.16 -7.07 11.58
N LEU A 38 -2.76 -6.98 12.84
CA LEU A 38 -2.14 -5.77 13.40
C LEU A 38 -0.80 -5.45 12.73
N GLN A 39 0.01 -6.45 12.41
CA GLN A 39 1.27 -6.23 11.70
C GLN A 39 1.04 -5.72 10.26
N ILE A 40 0.07 -6.32 9.56
CA ILE A 40 -0.29 -5.89 8.21
C ILE A 40 -0.82 -4.45 8.24
N ALA A 41 -1.71 -4.11 9.18
CA ALA A 41 -2.22 -2.76 9.33
C ALA A 41 -1.10 -1.74 9.52
N LYS A 42 -0.15 -2.00 10.42
CA LYS A 42 1.00 -1.13 10.67
C LYS A 42 1.90 -0.96 9.43
N ARG A 43 2.03 -2.04 8.63
CA ARG A 43 2.77 -1.96 7.36
C ARG A 43 2.08 -1.00 6.39
N HIS A 44 0.76 -1.11 6.24
CA HIS A 44 -0.01 -0.20 5.39
C HIS A 44 0.01 1.24 5.90
N GLU A 45 0.02 1.48 7.21
CA GLU A 45 0.24 2.83 7.78
C GLU A 45 1.62 3.41 7.43
N ALA A 46 2.66 2.60 7.43
CA ALA A 46 3.99 3.06 7.02
C ALA A 46 4.02 3.44 5.54
N LEU A 47 3.43 2.62 4.67
CA LEU A 47 3.30 2.91 3.23
C LEU A 47 2.42 4.14 2.97
N LEU A 48 1.35 4.32 3.75
CA LEU A 48 0.49 5.50 3.69
C LEU A 48 1.29 6.77 3.97
N LYS A 49 2.07 6.81 5.04
CA LYS A 49 2.90 7.98 5.40
C LYS A 49 3.93 8.30 4.33
N GLU A 50 4.54 7.27 3.73
CA GLU A 50 5.49 7.46 2.64
C GLU A 50 4.80 8.05 1.41
N ALA A 51 3.64 7.53 1.04
CA ALA A 51 2.86 8.02 -0.09
C ALA A 51 2.36 9.46 0.13
N GLU A 52 1.89 9.80 1.33
CA GLU A 52 1.49 11.17 1.70
C GLU A 52 2.67 12.14 1.58
N ALA A 53 3.86 11.75 2.01
CA ALA A 53 5.06 12.60 1.88
C ALA A 53 5.42 12.83 0.41
N LYS A 54 5.33 11.80 -0.43
CA LYS A 54 5.55 11.92 -1.87
C LYS A 54 4.49 12.77 -2.57
N LEU A 55 3.24 12.61 -2.19
CA LEU A 55 2.15 13.43 -2.69
C LEU A 55 2.40 14.91 -2.43
N VAL A 56 2.79 15.27 -1.22
CA VAL A 56 3.13 16.66 -0.85
C VAL A 56 4.33 17.16 -1.66
N GLU A 57 5.37 16.34 -1.86
CA GLU A 57 6.54 16.68 -2.67
C GLU A 57 6.14 17.06 -4.11
N HIS A 58 5.33 16.22 -4.76
CA HIS A 58 4.88 16.44 -6.13
C HIS A 58 3.90 17.62 -6.26
N GLN A 59 3.03 17.81 -5.28
CA GLN A 59 2.15 18.98 -5.23
C GLN A 59 2.94 20.28 -5.12
N ALA A 60 3.97 20.32 -4.25
CA ALA A 60 4.84 21.48 -4.12
C ALA A 60 5.66 21.76 -5.38
N ALA A 61 6.14 20.70 -6.06
CA ALA A 61 6.85 20.83 -7.32
C ALA A 61 5.95 21.38 -8.44
N LEU A 62 4.70 20.95 -8.49
CA LEU A 62 3.72 21.46 -9.45
C LEU A 62 3.38 22.92 -9.16
N GLU A 63 3.17 23.30 -7.91
CA GLU A 63 2.92 24.68 -7.49
C GLU A 63 4.09 25.60 -7.85
N ASP A 64 5.34 25.16 -7.62
CA ASP A 64 6.53 25.90 -8.00
C ASP A 64 6.59 26.11 -9.53
N TYR A 65 6.29 25.08 -10.31
CA TYR A 65 6.17 25.19 -11.74
C TYR A 65 5.10 26.21 -12.17
N GLU A 66 3.91 26.14 -11.61
CA GLU A 66 2.79 27.01 -11.99
C GLU A 66 3.09 28.48 -11.65
N SER A 67 3.80 28.74 -10.58
CA SER A 67 4.21 30.09 -10.17
C SER A 67 5.35 30.66 -11.01
N ARG A 68 6.21 29.82 -11.59
CA ARG A 68 7.45 30.20 -12.29
C ARG A 68 7.69 29.45 -13.59
N SER A 69 6.64 29.13 -14.34
CA SER A 69 6.69 28.29 -15.55
C SER A 69 7.68 28.78 -16.62
N TYR A 70 7.99 30.08 -16.66
CA TYR A 70 8.94 30.65 -17.60
C TYR A 70 10.40 30.19 -17.40
N TYR A 71 10.76 29.70 -16.21
CA TYR A 71 12.08 29.14 -15.95
C TYR A 71 12.27 27.74 -16.57
N TYR A 72 11.20 27.01 -16.81
CA TYR A 72 11.24 25.61 -17.27
C TYR A 72 11.36 25.48 -18.79
N GLY A 73 11.18 26.56 -19.56
CA GLY A 73 11.36 26.58 -21.00
C GLY A 73 10.51 25.53 -21.73
N ARG A 74 11.09 24.91 -22.77
CA ARG A 74 10.39 23.90 -23.60
C ARG A 74 10.04 22.61 -22.84
N GLY A 75 10.77 22.27 -21.80
CA GLY A 75 10.53 21.07 -20.98
C GLY A 75 9.40 21.24 -19.96
N GLY A 76 8.87 22.45 -19.79
CA GLY A 76 7.90 22.73 -18.75
C GLY A 76 6.59 21.95 -18.88
N GLN A 77 6.10 21.71 -20.08
CA GLN A 77 4.88 20.93 -20.29
C GLN A 77 5.07 19.45 -19.92
N ASP A 78 6.23 18.89 -20.26
CA ASP A 78 6.56 17.51 -19.89
C ASP A 78 6.69 17.39 -18.36
N PHE A 79 7.37 18.33 -17.71
CA PHE A 79 7.48 18.40 -16.26
C PHE A 79 6.08 18.47 -15.61
N GLN A 80 5.22 19.39 -16.04
CA GLN A 80 3.87 19.52 -15.52
C GLN A 80 3.06 18.23 -15.68
N SER A 81 3.19 17.58 -16.84
CA SER A 81 2.48 16.32 -17.10
C SER A 81 2.93 15.19 -16.20
N HIS A 82 4.25 15.10 -15.94
CA HIS A 82 4.80 14.12 -15.01
C HIS A 82 4.35 14.37 -13.57
N GLU A 83 4.42 15.62 -13.10
CA GLU A 83 3.98 15.94 -11.74
C GLU A 83 2.49 15.64 -11.54
N LYS A 84 1.63 15.99 -12.49
CA LYS A 84 0.20 15.64 -12.44
C LYS A 84 -0.07 14.13 -12.49
N ALA A 85 0.76 13.37 -13.19
CA ALA A 85 0.65 11.91 -13.21
C ALA A 85 1.04 11.31 -11.87
N ASN A 86 2.18 11.76 -11.31
CA ASN A 86 2.66 11.33 -10.00
C ASN A 86 1.66 11.66 -8.89
N ILE A 87 1.08 12.86 -8.89
CA ILE A 87 0.06 13.26 -7.91
C ILE A 87 -1.11 12.27 -7.93
N ARG A 88 -1.66 11.94 -9.10
CA ARG A 88 -2.76 10.97 -9.20
C ARG A 88 -2.38 9.59 -8.72
N GLU A 89 -1.18 9.12 -9.08
CA GLU A 89 -0.67 7.83 -8.63
C GLU A 89 -0.56 7.78 -7.10
N TYR A 90 0.04 8.79 -6.47
CA TYR A 90 0.18 8.83 -5.02
C TYR A 90 -1.16 9.05 -4.30
N GLU A 91 -2.12 9.77 -4.88
CA GLU A 91 -3.49 9.85 -4.35
C GLU A 91 -4.15 8.47 -4.30
N GLU A 92 -4.01 7.66 -5.34
CA GLU A 92 -4.53 6.29 -5.38
C GLU A 92 -3.85 5.41 -4.32
N ILE A 93 -2.51 5.47 -4.20
CA ILE A 93 -1.73 4.73 -3.20
C ILE A 93 -2.15 5.11 -1.76
N VAL A 94 -2.37 6.39 -1.50
CA VAL A 94 -2.86 6.90 -0.20
C VAL A 94 -4.22 6.29 0.14
N VAL A 95 -5.17 6.36 -0.79
CA VAL A 95 -6.52 5.80 -0.58
C VAL A 95 -6.48 4.30 -0.35
N GLU A 96 -5.71 3.56 -1.14
CA GLU A 96 -5.59 2.11 -1.02
C GLU A 96 -4.96 1.71 0.32
N ASN A 97 -3.81 2.28 0.68
CA ASN A 97 -3.14 1.90 1.93
C ASN A 97 -3.95 2.28 3.17
N LYS A 98 -4.67 3.40 3.13
CA LYS A 98 -5.60 3.77 4.20
C LYS A 98 -6.71 2.74 4.36
N ALA A 99 -7.35 2.35 3.26
CA ALA A 99 -8.42 1.35 3.28
C ALA A 99 -7.92 -0.01 3.79
N GLN A 100 -6.72 -0.44 3.37
CA GLN A 100 -6.12 -1.70 3.83
C GLN A 100 -5.76 -1.65 5.32
N ALA A 101 -5.19 -0.56 5.80
CA ALA A 101 -4.90 -0.39 7.23
C ALA A 101 -6.19 -0.48 8.07
N GLU A 102 -7.23 0.24 7.69
CA GLU A 102 -8.53 0.22 8.38
C GLU A 102 -9.16 -1.19 8.37
N LEU A 103 -9.13 -1.88 7.22
CA LEU A 103 -9.63 -3.25 7.10
C LEU A 103 -8.91 -4.19 8.07
N HIS A 104 -7.59 -4.16 8.09
CA HIS A 104 -6.81 -5.05 8.94
C HIS A 104 -6.93 -4.72 10.42
N TYR A 105 -7.08 -3.46 10.81
CA TYR A 105 -7.43 -3.11 12.20
C TYR A 105 -8.79 -3.65 12.61
N LYS A 106 -9.78 -3.57 11.73
CA LYS A 106 -11.12 -4.12 11.97
C LYS A 106 -11.05 -5.64 12.15
N LEU A 107 -10.38 -6.36 11.26
CA LEU A 107 -10.22 -7.81 11.35
C LEU A 107 -9.46 -8.23 12.62
N ALA A 108 -8.46 -7.47 13.04
CA ALA A 108 -7.76 -7.69 14.30
C ALA A 108 -8.71 -7.56 15.51
N GLY A 109 -9.60 -6.58 15.50
CA GLY A 109 -10.61 -6.38 16.54
C GLY A 109 -11.65 -7.48 16.57
N GLU A 110 -12.16 -7.89 15.42
CA GLU A 110 -13.14 -8.98 15.30
C GLU A 110 -12.58 -10.33 15.76
N ASN A 111 -11.31 -10.61 15.50
CA ASN A 111 -10.64 -11.84 15.95
C ASN A 111 -10.35 -11.86 17.46
N GLN A 112 -10.41 -10.72 18.13
CA GLN A 112 -10.26 -10.62 19.59
C GLN A 112 -11.57 -10.83 20.36
N THR A 113 -12.71 -10.73 19.69
CA THR A 113 -13.97 -11.07 20.33
C THR A 113 -14.03 -12.58 20.52
N PRO A 114 -14.07 -13.10 21.78
CA PRO A 114 -14.23 -14.52 21.99
C PRO A 114 -15.54 -14.93 21.33
N LYS A 115 -15.49 -15.87 20.38
CA LYS A 115 -16.68 -16.55 19.92
C LYS A 115 -17.30 -17.20 21.14
N PHE A 116 -18.36 -16.59 21.66
CA PHE A 116 -19.15 -17.18 22.71
C PHE A 116 -19.76 -18.44 22.09
N VAL A 117 -19.10 -19.56 22.30
CA VAL A 117 -19.69 -20.86 22.01
C VAL A 117 -20.86 -20.94 22.96
N SER A 118 -22.05 -20.73 22.41
CA SER A 118 -23.31 -21.03 23.11
C SER A 118 -23.29 -22.53 23.42
N GLY A 119 -22.59 -22.86 24.51
CA GLY A 119 -22.59 -24.19 25.07
C GLY A 119 -24.00 -24.50 25.49
N SER A 120 -24.58 -25.47 24.83
CA SER A 120 -25.75 -26.21 25.19
C SER A 120 -25.90 -26.28 26.72
N ILE A 121 -26.89 -25.60 27.25
CA ILE A 121 -27.35 -25.81 28.62
C ILE A 121 -27.94 -27.21 28.63
N GLY A 122 -27.15 -28.17 29.08
CA GLY A 122 -27.63 -29.51 29.40
C GLY A 122 -28.72 -29.44 30.42
N ASN A 123 -29.91 -29.87 29.98
CA ASN A 123 -31.09 -30.02 30.79
C ASN A 123 -30.82 -31.14 31.82
N THR A 124 -30.44 -30.77 33.04
CA THR A 124 -30.43 -31.73 34.16
C THR A 124 -31.81 -31.71 34.79
N GLN A 125 -32.66 -32.62 34.35
CA GLN A 125 -33.86 -32.97 35.13
C GLN A 125 -33.39 -33.72 36.35
N ALA A 126 -33.55 -33.10 37.50
CA ALA A 126 -33.56 -33.78 38.77
C ALA A 126 -34.92 -34.40 39.03
N ASN A 127 -34.89 -35.68 39.31
CA ASN A 127 -36.03 -36.42 39.76
C ASN A 127 -36.09 -36.36 41.31
#